data_083039e5f1feacbe338c0637a6180a87
#
_entry.id   083039e5f1feacbe338c0637a6180a87
#
_cell.length_a   1.000
_cell.length_b   1.000
_cell.length_c   1.000
_cell.angle_alpha   90.00
_cell.angle_beta   90.00
_cell.angle_gamma   90.00
#
_symmetry.space_group_name_H-M   'P 1'
#
loop_
_entity.id
_entity.type
_entity.pdbx_description
1 polymer ?
#
loop_
_entity_poly.entity_id
_entity_poly.type
_entity_poly.pdbx_seq_one_letter_code
_entity_poly.pdbx_strand_id
1 'polypeptide(L)'
;RLSGSGSVGDHTQGVALGSGERSQGGVKMSEEAQTILEANALYHVYESKAEDGNVVALRGLHVKVKPGEAVAVVGPSGSGKSTLLKCLGGLMKPSAGNVSLQGQNMTRLTGQELVLLRQKTISFIFQEGNLLPHLSAVDNVAQPLRHQNVSPKEAKQRALDLLTELGMGHRAHGLPAALSGGEQQRVAIARALITNPRLILADEPTGALDPITSREVLKLFKELHEKKGVAFLLVTHSAEVAAFCDRSLELRDGRFVAQHGADLEVYDLAESRELIVDDIGTVVFPPDILLEMGGSGRYEVEDVGDGKLTLISTESAPSLLDGGRTLAASCPACNHEYADDETQRCPDCGSSRPMV
;
A
#
# COMPACT_ATOMS: atom_id res chain seq x y z
N ARG A 1 50.78 59.95 42.79
CA ARG A 1 50.47 60.67 44.01
C ARG A 1 49.11 60.29 44.54
N LEU A 2 49.19 59.65 45.72
CA LEU A 2 48.38 59.81 46.91
C LEU A 2 46.95 59.21 46.84
N SER A 3 46.68 58.19 47.55
CA SER A 3 46.71 57.83 48.96
C SER A 3 45.35 58.01 49.64
N GLY A 4 44.96 57.06 50.40
CA GLY A 4 43.86 57.09 51.37
C GLY A 4 43.02 55.80 51.29
N SER A 5 43.33 54.73 51.92
CA SER A 5 43.26 54.22 53.31
C SER A 5 41.87 54.41 53.92
N GLY A 6 41.28 53.33 54.31
CA GLY A 6 40.09 53.28 55.14
C GLY A 6 39.56 51.86 55.30
N SER A 7 39.93 51.29 56.41
CA SER A 7 39.70 49.90 56.83
C SER A 7 38.34 49.65 57.48
N VAL A 8 38.06 48.40 57.70
CA VAL A 8 37.32 47.70 58.78
C VAL A 8 35.83 47.48 58.57
N GLY A 9 35.47 46.21 58.63
CA GLY A 9 34.10 45.72 58.88
C GLY A 9 33.87 44.29 58.49
N ASP A 10 34.41 43.42 59.36
CA ASP A 10 34.17 41.98 59.40
C ASP A 10 32.69 41.67 59.66
N HIS A 11 32.07 40.81 58.86
CA HIS A 11 31.00 39.89 59.28
C HIS A 11 30.81 38.76 58.31
N THR A 12 31.32 37.64 58.73
CA THR A 12 31.02 36.27 58.19
C THR A 12 29.54 35.93 58.12
N GLN A 13 29.08 35.52 56.99
CA GLN A 13 28.07 34.49 56.91
C GLN A 13 28.25 33.71 55.58
N GLY A 14 28.59 32.42 55.70
CA GLY A 14 28.79 31.53 54.64
C GLY A 14 27.46 31.17 53.96
N VAL A 15 27.38 31.28 52.63
CA VAL A 15 26.39 30.67 51.83
C VAL A 15 27.12 29.73 50.87
N ALA A 16 26.82 28.47 51.03
CA ALA A 16 27.32 27.39 50.18
C ALA A 16 26.92 27.62 48.74
N LEU A 17 27.87 27.75 47.83
CA LEU A 17 27.66 27.68 46.39
C LEU A 17 27.41 26.25 46.02
N GLY A 18 26.15 25.91 45.83
CA GLY A 18 25.73 24.69 45.16
C GLY A 18 26.23 24.68 43.73
N SER A 19 27.07 23.70 43.42
CA SER A 19 27.48 23.36 42.06
C SER A 19 26.27 23.07 41.24
N GLY A 20 25.82 24.03 40.43
CA GLY A 20 24.80 23.83 39.39
C GLY A 20 25.35 22.93 38.30
N GLU A 21 25.07 21.66 38.38
CA GLU A 21 25.16 20.77 37.24
C GLU A 21 24.22 21.32 36.16
N ARG A 22 24.82 21.80 35.09
CA ARG A 22 24.10 22.03 33.84
C ARG A 22 23.61 20.67 33.33
N SER A 23 22.38 20.33 33.66
CA SER A 23 21.66 19.27 32.95
C SER A 23 21.59 19.70 31.50
N GLN A 24 22.43 19.07 30.68
CA GLN A 24 22.20 19.03 29.24
C GLN A 24 20.83 18.37 29.08
N GLY A 25 19.84 19.19 28.79
CA GLY A 25 18.54 18.74 28.30
C GLY A 25 18.73 18.06 26.94
N GLY A 26 19.17 16.82 26.96
CA GLY A 26 19.01 15.93 25.84
C GLY A 26 17.52 15.79 25.64
N VAL A 27 17.01 16.43 24.62
CA VAL A 27 15.70 16.12 24.08
C VAL A 27 15.77 14.61 23.77
N LYS A 28 15.19 13.79 24.64
CA LYS A 28 14.84 12.43 24.29
C LYS A 28 13.86 12.59 23.12
N MET A 29 14.38 12.50 21.89
CA MET A 29 13.54 12.18 20.75
C MET A 29 12.87 10.87 21.14
N SER A 30 11.58 10.94 21.44
CA SER A 30 10.71 9.78 21.50
C SER A 30 11.01 8.95 20.26
N GLU A 31 11.14 7.65 20.41
CA GLU A 31 11.16 6.67 19.33
C GLU A 31 9.80 6.68 18.60
N GLU A 32 9.46 7.77 17.96
CA GLU A 32 8.58 7.76 16.81
C GLU A 32 9.39 7.05 15.73
N ALA A 33 9.13 5.77 15.55
CA ALA A 33 9.76 4.93 14.56
C ALA A 33 9.76 5.69 13.22
N GLN A 34 10.96 6.10 12.76
CA GLN A 34 11.11 6.86 11.52
C GLN A 34 10.34 6.13 10.41
N THR A 35 9.31 6.75 9.85
CA THR A 35 8.59 6.21 8.71
C THR A 35 9.40 6.42 7.44
N ILE A 36 9.49 5.39 6.58
CA ILE A 36 10.10 5.53 5.25
C ILE A 36 9.10 6.16 4.28
N LEU A 37 7.81 5.78 4.40
CA LEU A 37 6.71 6.29 3.59
C LEU A 37 5.51 6.56 4.49
N GLU A 38 4.88 7.71 4.32
CA GLU A 38 3.68 8.09 5.06
C GLU A 38 2.70 8.80 4.13
N ALA A 39 1.44 8.40 4.18
CA ALA A 39 0.34 9.10 3.53
C ALA A 39 -0.68 9.51 4.58
N ASN A 40 -1.19 10.73 4.46
CA ASN A 40 -2.19 11.30 5.36
C ASN A 40 -3.35 11.88 4.57
N ALA A 41 -4.58 11.48 4.93
CA ALA A 41 -5.84 11.90 4.34
C ALA A 41 -5.79 11.86 2.79
N LEU A 42 -5.35 10.73 2.22
CA LEU A 42 -5.08 10.60 0.80
C LEU A 42 -6.37 10.41 0.02
N TYR A 43 -6.73 11.37 -0.82
CA TYR A 43 -7.87 11.32 -1.74
C TYR A 43 -7.40 11.34 -3.19
N HIS A 44 -8.07 10.58 -4.03
CA HIS A 44 -7.89 10.70 -5.48
C HIS A 44 -9.22 10.51 -6.21
N VAL A 45 -9.52 11.47 -7.08
CA VAL A 45 -10.73 11.51 -7.90
C VAL A 45 -10.31 11.52 -9.36
N TYR A 46 -10.80 10.56 -10.13
CA TYR A 46 -10.70 10.61 -11.59
C TYR A 46 -11.85 11.45 -12.14
N GLU A 47 -11.51 12.55 -12.79
CA GLU A 47 -12.49 13.36 -13.48
C GLU A 47 -12.94 12.68 -14.77
N SER A 48 -14.24 12.44 -14.90
CA SER A 48 -14.84 11.93 -16.13
C SER A 48 -15.50 13.07 -16.88
N LYS A 49 -15.31 13.10 -18.19
CA LYS A 49 -16.06 13.98 -19.09
C LYS A 49 -17.37 13.35 -19.56
N ALA A 50 -17.63 12.09 -19.20
CA ALA A 50 -18.84 11.36 -19.53
C ALA A 50 -19.96 11.65 -18.50
N GLU A 51 -21.19 11.33 -18.84
CA GLU A 51 -22.37 11.52 -17.99
C GLU A 51 -22.34 10.73 -16.68
N ASP A 52 -21.47 9.71 -16.58
CA ASP A 52 -21.32 8.83 -15.40
C ASP A 52 -20.66 9.52 -14.18
N GLY A 53 -20.16 10.76 -14.34
CA GLY A 53 -19.62 11.56 -13.25
C GLY A 53 -18.20 11.15 -12.81
N ASN A 54 -17.70 11.82 -11.78
CA ASN A 54 -16.37 11.62 -11.23
C ASN A 54 -16.28 10.34 -10.40
N VAL A 55 -15.18 9.58 -10.56
CA VAL A 55 -14.92 8.36 -9.80
C VAL A 55 -13.95 8.65 -8.66
N VAL A 56 -14.40 8.51 -7.42
CA VAL A 56 -13.56 8.64 -6.23
C VAL A 56 -12.84 7.31 -5.98
N ALA A 57 -11.58 7.25 -6.36
CA ALA A 57 -10.77 6.04 -6.26
C ALA A 57 -10.09 5.85 -4.89
N LEU A 58 -9.78 6.94 -4.17
CA LEU A 58 -9.21 6.91 -2.82
C LEU A 58 -9.97 7.88 -1.93
N ARG A 59 -10.23 7.48 -0.68
CA ARG A 59 -11.15 8.18 0.23
C ARG A 59 -10.55 8.34 1.62
N GLY A 60 -9.61 9.30 1.82
CA GLY A 60 -9.05 9.65 3.12
C GLY A 60 -8.11 8.60 3.70
N LEU A 61 -7.29 7.96 2.86
CA LEU A 61 -6.41 6.88 3.30
C LEU A 61 -5.24 7.39 4.13
N HIS A 62 -4.95 6.67 5.21
CA HIS A 62 -3.76 6.83 6.04
C HIS A 62 -2.94 5.55 5.98
N VAL A 63 -1.66 5.66 5.65
CA VAL A 63 -0.75 4.52 5.67
C VAL A 63 0.65 4.98 6.03
N LYS A 64 1.31 4.20 6.89
CA LYS A 64 2.71 4.38 7.28
C LYS A 64 3.45 3.09 6.99
N VAL A 65 4.63 3.21 6.43
CA VAL A 65 5.56 2.08 6.23
C VAL A 65 6.85 2.43 6.95
N LYS A 66 7.32 1.53 7.81
CA LYS A 66 8.57 1.69 8.53
C LYS A 66 9.76 1.25 7.66
N PRO A 67 10.99 1.73 7.95
CA PRO A 67 12.18 1.17 7.32
C PRO A 67 12.27 -0.34 7.59
N GLY A 68 12.49 -1.12 6.54
CA GLY A 68 12.57 -2.58 6.64
C GLY A 68 11.24 -3.29 6.92
N GLU A 69 10.11 -2.62 6.80
CA GLU A 69 8.78 -3.22 6.95
C GLU A 69 8.24 -3.66 5.59
N ALA A 70 7.58 -4.82 5.55
CA ALA A 70 6.85 -5.30 4.39
C ALA A 70 5.33 -5.20 4.65
N VAL A 71 4.63 -4.44 3.81
CA VAL A 71 3.18 -4.20 3.92
C VAL A 71 2.50 -4.69 2.64
N ALA A 72 1.50 -5.56 2.78
CA ALA A 72 0.61 -5.92 1.69
C ALA A 72 -0.63 -5.02 1.67
N VAL A 73 -1.11 -4.66 0.48
CA VAL A 73 -2.44 -4.08 0.28
C VAL A 73 -3.23 -5.06 -0.57
N VAL A 74 -4.24 -5.64 0.04
CA VAL A 74 -5.13 -6.64 -0.57
C VAL A 74 -6.52 -6.06 -0.83
N GLY A 75 -7.30 -6.69 -1.69
CA GLY A 75 -8.67 -6.28 -1.95
C GLY A 75 -9.13 -6.62 -3.38
N PRO A 76 -10.43 -6.47 -3.67
CA PRO A 76 -11.00 -6.81 -4.97
C PRO A 76 -10.48 -5.92 -6.10
N SER A 77 -10.70 -6.35 -7.34
CA SER A 77 -10.42 -5.51 -8.52
C SER A 77 -11.24 -4.22 -8.45
N GLY A 78 -10.64 -3.09 -8.85
CA GLY A 78 -11.33 -1.79 -8.80
C GLY A 78 -11.32 -1.09 -7.43
N SER A 79 -10.82 -1.70 -6.35
CA SER A 79 -10.81 -1.08 -5.01
C SER A 79 -9.88 0.12 -4.85
N GLY A 80 -9.05 0.45 -5.86
CA GLY A 80 -8.14 1.60 -5.82
C GLY A 80 -6.66 1.26 -5.56
N LYS A 81 -6.29 -0.02 -5.47
CA LYS A 81 -4.92 -0.47 -5.13
C LYS A 81 -3.82 0.11 -6.01
N SER A 82 -3.95 0.00 -7.33
CA SER A 82 -2.95 0.54 -8.27
C SER A 82 -2.92 2.08 -8.25
N THR A 83 -4.07 2.73 -7.98
CA THR A 83 -4.13 4.19 -7.79
C THR A 83 -3.38 4.60 -6.53
N LEU A 84 -3.60 3.88 -5.42
CA LEU A 84 -2.88 4.08 -4.18
C LEU A 84 -1.37 3.96 -4.39
N LEU A 85 -0.92 2.87 -5.02
CA LEU A 85 0.50 2.63 -5.30
C LEU A 85 1.13 3.77 -6.13
N LYS A 86 0.42 4.25 -7.16
CA LYS A 86 0.87 5.38 -8.00
C LYS A 86 0.96 6.68 -7.23
N CYS A 87 -0.01 6.96 -6.34
CA CYS A 87 0.02 8.14 -5.47
C CYS A 87 1.17 8.06 -4.47
N LEU A 88 1.32 6.93 -3.77
CA LEU A 88 2.38 6.69 -2.79
C LEU A 88 3.78 6.81 -3.38
N GLY A 89 3.94 6.38 -4.61
CA GLY A 89 5.23 6.49 -5.30
C GLY A 89 5.45 7.78 -6.06
N GLY A 90 4.55 8.76 -5.96
CA GLY A 90 4.67 10.04 -6.67
C GLY A 90 4.64 9.91 -8.19
N LEU A 91 4.01 8.85 -8.73
CA LEU A 91 3.72 8.72 -10.16
C LEU A 91 2.43 9.46 -10.54
N MET A 92 1.58 9.65 -9.55
CA MET A 92 0.31 10.35 -9.66
C MET A 92 0.17 11.32 -8.49
N LYS A 93 -0.24 12.55 -8.78
CA LYS A 93 -0.51 13.53 -7.73
C LYS A 93 -1.90 13.23 -7.15
N PRO A 94 -2.03 13.08 -5.83
CA PRO A 94 -3.34 12.93 -5.21
C PRO A 94 -4.19 14.19 -5.39
N SER A 95 -5.52 14.05 -5.38
CA SER A 95 -6.45 15.18 -5.44
C SER A 95 -6.46 15.97 -4.13
N ALA A 96 -6.29 15.29 -2.99
CA ALA A 96 -6.10 15.89 -1.68
C ALA A 96 -5.26 14.99 -0.77
N GLY A 97 -4.83 15.52 0.36
CA GLY A 97 -3.91 14.86 1.28
C GLY A 97 -2.45 15.03 0.89
N ASN A 98 -1.59 14.31 1.57
CA ASN A 98 -0.15 14.39 1.32
C ASN A 98 0.51 13.01 1.42
N VAL A 99 1.65 12.90 0.73
CA VAL A 99 2.53 11.74 0.82
C VAL A 99 3.93 12.23 1.14
N SER A 100 4.53 11.68 2.18
CA SER A 100 5.89 11.97 2.60
C SER A 100 6.79 10.75 2.44
N LEU A 101 7.97 10.94 1.89
CA LEU A 101 9.02 9.94 1.74
C LEU A 101 10.25 10.39 2.53
N GLN A 102 10.66 9.60 3.52
CA GLN A 102 11.74 9.96 4.45
C GLN A 102 11.54 11.36 5.07
N GLY A 103 10.31 11.69 5.47
CA GLY A 103 9.94 12.98 6.03
C GLY A 103 9.80 14.14 5.04
N GLN A 104 10.13 13.94 3.74
CA GLN A 104 9.95 14.96 2.72
C GLN A 104 8.58 14.82 2.04
N ASN A 105 7.77 15.87 2.09
CA ASN A 105 6.44 15.88 1.48
C ASN A 105 6.54 15.92 -0.06
N MET A 106 6.31 14.78 -0.71
CA MET A 106 6.40 14.63 -2.17
C MET A 106 5.38 15.45 -2.94
N THR A 107 4.23 15.76 -2.35
CA THR A 107 3.16 16.51 -3.04
C THR A 107 3.50 17.99 -3.24
N ARG A 108 4.54 18.49 -2.54
CA ARG A 108 5.04 19.87 -2.59
C ARG A 108 6.31 20.02 -3.41
N LEU A 109 6.95 18.93 -3.80
CA LEU A 109 8.21 18.97 -4.57
C LEU A 109 7.96 19.34 -6.03
N THR A 110 8.94 20.01 -6.62
CA THR A 110 9.00 20.21 -8.08
C THR A 110 9.27 18.89 -8.80
N GLY A 111 9.00 18.83 -10.10
CA GLY A 111 9.22 17.61 -10.89
C GLY A 111 10.65 17.05 -10.78
N GLN A 112 11.67 17.91 -10.78
CA GLN A 112 13.07 17.48 -10.66
C GLN A 112 13.42 16.99 -9.26
N GLU A 113 13.00 17.69 -8.22
CA GLU A 113 13.22 17.27 -6.82
C GLU A 113 12.55 15.94 -6.55
N LEU A 114 11.31 15.74 -7.01
CA LEU A 114 10.59 14.49 -6.89
C LEU A 114 11.31 13.33 -7.59
N VAL A 115 11.82 13.55 -8.80
CA VAL A 115 12.59 12.54 -9.54
C VAL A 115 13.85 12.16 -8.77
N LEU A 116 14.62 13.12 -8.25
CA LEU A 116 15.84 12.87 -7.49
C LEU A 116 15.57 12.11 -6.17
N LEU A 117 14.51 12.47 -5.45
CA LEU A 117 14.11 11.79 -4.23
C LEU A 117 13.73 10.33 -4.51
N ARG A 118 12.94 10.11 -5.55
CA ARG A 118 12.51 8.77 -5.97
C ARG A 118 13.69 7.90 -6.40
N GLN A 119 14.58 8.42 -7.26
CA GLN A 119 15.75 7.67 -7.76
C GLN A 119 16.64 7.12 -6.65
N LYS A 120 16.69 7.78 -5.51
CA LYS A 120 17.51 7.37 -4.36
C LYS A 120 16.83 6.41 -3.41
N THR A 121 15.50 6.38 -3.41
CA THR A 121 14.74 5.74 -2.32
C THR A 121 13.80 4.66 -2.82
N ILE A 122 13.08 4.89 -3.93
CA ILE A 122 11.98 4.02 -4.39
C ILE A 122 12.33 3.32 -5.68
N SER A 123 11.93 2.06 -5.77
CA SER A 123 11.82 1.35 -7.05
C SER A 123 10.41 0.79 -7.24
N PHE A 124 10.00 0.67 -8.52
CA PHE A 124 8.70 0.14 -8.90
C PHE A 124 8.81 -1.18 -9.63
N ILE A 125 7.92 -2.09 -9.28
CA ILE A 125 7.63 -3.31 -10.05
C ILE A 125 6.17 -3.19 -10.49
N PHE A 126 5.92 -3.14 -11.79
CA PHE A 126 4.58 -3.06 -12.36
C PHE A 126 4.10 -4.44 -12.82
N GLN A 127 2.79 -4.63 -12.83
CA GLN A 127 2.14 -5.87 -13.23
C GLN A 127 2.55 -6.32 -14.65
N GLU A 128 2.63 -5.40 -15.60
CA GLU A 128 3.02 -5.67 -17.00
C GLU A 128 4.53 -5.51 -17.25
N GLY A 129 5.35 -5.37 -16.21
CA GLY A 129 6.79 -5.18 -16.33
C GLY A 129 7.21 -3.81 -16.90
N ASN A 130 6.46 -3.21 -17.80
CA ASN A 130 6.73 -1.90 -18.43
C ASN A 130 8.18 -1.75 -18.92
N LEU A 131 8.66 -2.74 -19.66
CA LEU A 131 9.99 -2.71 -20.26
C LEU A 131 10.02 -1.77 -21.47
N LEU A 132 11.15 -1.13 -21.69
CA LEU A 132 11.38 -0.31 -22.88
C LEU A 132 11.56 -1.24 -24.09
N PRO A 133 10.65 -1.22 -25.08
CA PRO A 133 10.59 -2.27 -26.11
C PRO A 133 11.78 -2.26 -27.08
N HIS A 134 12.47 -1.14 -27.20
CA HIS A 134 13.64 -0.95 -28.06
C HIS A 134 14.98 -1.25 -27.37
N LEU A 135 14.96 -1.57 -26.08
CA LEU A 135 16.14 -1.92 -25.30
C LEU A 135 16.18 -3.42 -25.02
N SER A 136 17.37 -4.02 -25.03
CA SER A 136 17.58 -5.38 -24.57
C SER A 136 17.26 -5.54 -23.06
N ALA A 137 17.14 -6.77 -22.56
CA ALA A 137 16.94 -7.02 -21.14
C ALA A 137 18.03 -6.36 -20.29
N VAL A 138 19.31 -6.55 -20.64
CA VAL A 138 20.43 -5.93 -19.91
C VAL A 138 20.41 -4.40 -19.98
N ASP A 139 20.01 -3.81 -21.12
CA ASP A 139 19.92 -2.37 -21.25
C ASP A 139 18.72 -1.79 -20.47
N ASN A 140 17.59 -2.51 -20.40
CA ASN A 140 16.45 -2.18 -19.53
C ASN A 140 16.88 -2.11 -18.06
N VAL A 141 17.59 -3.14 -17.59
CA VAL A 141 18.07 -3.21 -16.20
C VAL A 141 19.15 -2.16 -15.90
N ALA A 142 20.02 -1.85 -16.87
CA ALA A 142 21.08 -0.85 -16.70
C ALA A 142 20.57 0.61 -16.68
N GLN A 143 19.34 0.88 -17.20
CA GLN A 143 18.81 2.24 -17.35
C GLN A 143 18.79 3.07 -16.05
N PRO A 144 18.29 2.57 -14.92
CA PRO A 144 18.29 3.34 -13.67
C PRO A 144 19.68 3.78 -13.21
N LEU A 145 20.71 2.94 -13.39
CA LEU A 145 22.10 3.27 -13.06
C LEU A 145 22.66 4.37 -13.96
N ARG A 146 22.29 4.38 -15.25
CA ARG A 146 22.69 5.44 -16.19
C ARG A 146 22.10 6.79 -15.77
N HIS A 147 20.89 6.81 -15.25
CA HIS A 147 20.28 8.03 -14.70
C HIS A 147 20.95 8.50 -13.39
N GLN A 148 21.68 7.61 -12.72
CA GLN A 148 22.52 7.93 -11.55
C GLN A 148 23.98 8.28 -11.94
N ASN A 149 24.25 8.51 -13.24
CA ASN A 149 25.59 8.83 -13.78
C ASN A 149 26.64 7.71 -13.62
N VAL A 150 26.20 6.45 -13.47
CA VAL A 150 27.11 5.29 -13.54
C VAL A 150 27.53 5.08 -14.99
N SER A 151 28.82 4.76 -15.22
CA SER A 151 29.34 4.57 -16.57
C SER A 151 28.57 3.46 -17.32
N PRO A 152 28.33 3.61 -18.65
CA PRO A 152 27.57 2.61 -19.42
C PRO A 152 28.13 1.20 -19.32
N LYS A 153 29.46 1.07 -19.28
CA LYS A 153 30.14 -0.24 -19.15
C LYS A 153 29.87 -0.88 -17.80
N GLU A 154 30.00 -0.12 -16.72
CA GLU A 154 29.74 -0.60 -15.36
C GLU A 154 28.26 -0.92 -15.14
N ALA A 155 27.34 -0.04 -15.60
CA ALA A 155 25.91 -0.27 -15.51
C ALA A 155 25.49 -1.56 -16.22
N LYS A 156 26.04 -1.83 -17.42
CA LYS A 156 25.79 -3.10 -18.14
C LYS A 156 26.33 -4.30 -17.41
N GLN A 157 27.54 -4.22 -16.85
CA GLN A 157 28.13 -5.33 -16.13
C GLN A 157 27.28 -5.68 -14.90
N ARG A 158 26.94 -4.72 -14.05
CA ARG A 158 26.06 -4.93 -12.89
C ARG A 158 24.70 -5.48 -13.29
N ALA A 159 24.14 -5.00 -14.40
CA ALA A 159 22.87 -5.51 -14.91
C ALA A 159 22.95 -6.96 -15.37
N LEU A 160 24.06 -7.36 -16.03
CA LEU A 160 24.28 -8.72 -16.47
C LEU A 160 24.46 -9.66 -15.29
N ASP A 161 25.23 -9.25 -14.27
CA ASP A 161 25.46 -10.03 -13.05
C ASP A 161 24.11 -10.29 -12.34
N LEU A 162 23.29 -9.25 -12.15
CA LEU A 162 21.98 -9.38 -11.51
C LEU A 162 20.98 -10.23 -12.34
N LEU A 163 20.99 -10.08 -13.68
CA LEU A 163 20.18 -10.94 -14.54
C LEU A 163 20.63 -12.42 -14.45
N THR A 164 21.90 -12.65 -14.28
CA THR A 164 22.45 -14.01 -14.11
C THR A 164 22.02 -14.60 -12.77
N GLU A 165 22.05 -13.84 -11.68
CA GLU A 165 21.49 -14.24 -10.37
C GLU A 165 20.01 -14.64 -10.46
N LEU A 166 19.23 -13.91 -11.29
CA LEU A 166 17.80 -14.18 -11.52
C LEU A 166 17.52 -15.24 -12.60
N GLY A 167 18.55 -16.02 -13.01
CA GLY A 167 18.40 -17.05 -14.03
C GLY A 167 18.16 -16.54 -15.45
N MET A 168 18.36 -15.23 -15.68
CA MET A 168 18.09 -14.55 -16.96
C MET A 168 19.34 -14.25 -17.79
N GLY A 169 20.54 -14.72 -17.36
CA GLY A 169 21.79 -14.42 -18.06
C GLY A 169 21.78 -14.86 -19.53
N HIS A 170 21.17 -15.99 -19.85
CA HIS A 170 21.03 -16.51 -21.22
C HIS A 170 20.10 -15.68 -22.12
N ARG A 171 19.24 -14.83 -21.53
CA ARG A 171 18.29 -13.93 -22.22
C ARG A 171 18.69 -12.45 -22.14
N ALA A 172 19.84 -12.14 -21.56
CA ALA A 172 20.25 -10.76 -21.27
C ALA A 172 20.24 -9.82 -22.50
N HIS A 173 20.50 -10.35 -23.68
CA HIS A 173 20.53 -9.57 -24.93
C HIS A 173 19.21 -9.61 -25.72
N GLY A 174 18.20 -10.35 -25.24
CA GLY A 174 16.89 -10.42 -25.87
C GLY A 174 16.11 -9.10 -25.72
N LEU A 175 15.35 -8.75 -26.76
CA LEU A 175 14.36 -7.66 -26.70
C LEU A 175 13.09 -8.15 -25.96
N PRO A 176 12.31 -7.26 -25.32
CA PRO A 176 11.08 -7.63 -24.62
C PRO A 176 10.13 -8.48 -25.44
N ALA A 177 9.97 -8.19 -26.73
CA ALA A 177 9.10 -8.97 -27.63
C ALA A 177 9.52 -10.43 -27.83
N ALA A 178 10.79 -10.77 -27.54
CA ALA A 178 11.32 -12.12 -27.63
C ALA A 178 11.32 -12.85 -26.27
N LEU A 179 10.81 -12.22 -25.22
CA LEU A 179 10.74 -12.76 -23.87
C LEU A 179 9.29 -13.16 -23.53
N SER A 180 9.13 -14.28 -22.82
CA SER A 180 7.85 -14.64 -22.21
C SER A 180 7.45 -13.63 -21.14
N GLY A 181 6.15 -13.60 -20.77
CA GLY A 181 5.66 -12.69 -19.73
C GLY A 181 6.42 -12.84 -18.40
N GLY A 182 6.71 -14.08 -17.98
CA GLY A 182 7.51 -14.35 -16.79
C GLY A 182 8.97 -13.88 -16.91
N GLU A 183 9.59 -14.03 -18.10
CA GLU A 183 10.94 -13.49 -18.35
C GLU A 183 10.94 -11.95 -18.30
N GLN A 184 9.93 -11.30 -18.91
CA GLN A 184 9.77 -9.85 -18.83
C GLN A 184 9.62 -9.37 -17.39
N GLN A 185 8.84 -10.07 -16.57
CA GLN A 185 8.65 -9.75 -15.16
C GLN A 185 9.95 -9.88 -14.37
N ARG A 186 10.74 -10.94 -14.58
CA ARG A 186 12.07 -11.07 -13.95
C ARG A 186 13.03 -9.94 -14.36
N VAL A 187 13.01 -9.52 -15.61
CA VAL A 187 13.77 -8.33 -16.06
C VAL A 187 13.28 -7.05 -15.37
N ALA A 188 11.97 -6.88 -15.19
CA ALA A 188 11.41 -5.73 -14.47
C ALA A 188 11.80 -5.73 -12.98
N ILE A 189 11.82 -6.90 -12.34
CA ILE A 189 12.32 -7.08 -10.97
C ILE A 189 13.81 -6.74 -10.89
N ALA A 190 14.63 -7.26 -11.80
CA ALA A 190 16.05 -6.90 -11.87
C ALA A 190 16.25 -5.38 -12.01
N ARG A 191 15.47 -4.74 -12.88
CA ARG A 191 15.52 -3.29 -13.07
C ARG A 191 15.15 -2.51 -11.79
N ALA A 192 14.22 -3.03 -11.01
CA ALA A 192 13.85 -2.40 -9.75
C ALA A 192 14.94 -2.56 -8.68
N LEU A 193 15.64 -3.69 -8.67
CA LEU A 193 16.64 -4.02 -7.66
C LEU A 193 18.01 -3.42 -7.91
N ILE A 194 18.35 -3.09 -9.17
CA ILE A 194 19.70 -2.68 -9.57
C ILE A 194 20.24 -1.43 -8.84
N THR A 195 19.34 -0.57 -8.37
CA THR A 195 19.69 0.67 -7.65
C THR A 195 19.82 0.47 -6.14
N ASN A 196 19.62 -0.75 -5.62
CA ASN A 196 19.55 -1.03 -4.18
C ASN A 196 18.58 -0.09 -3.45
N PRO A 197 17.30 -0.11 -3.81
CA PRO A 197 16.31 0.80 -3.24
C PRO A 197 16.09 0.54 -1.75
N ARG A 198 15.65 1.57 -1.01
CA ARG A 198 15.21 1.41 0.37
C ARG A 198 13.76 0.95 0.50
N LEU A 199 12.95 1.25 -0.53
CA LEU A 199 11.53 0.91 -0.60
C LEU A 199 11.20 0.38 -2.00
N ILE A 200 10.54 -0.75 -2.06
CA ILE A 200 9.99 -1.32 -3.29
C ILE A 200 8.47 -1.22 -3.25
N LEU A 201 7.91 -0.56 -4.26
CA LEU A 201 6.48 -0.49 -4.51
C LEU A 201 6.16 -1.45 -5.65
N ALA A 202 5.34 -2.47 -5.41
CA ALA A 202 5.05 -3.48 -6.41
C ALA A 202 3.54 -3.70 -6.61
N ASP A 203 3.12 -3.68 -7.86
CA ASP A 203 1.75 -3.99 -8.29
C ASP A 203 1.74 -5.39 -8.90
N GLU A 204 1.14 -6.35 -8.20
CA GLU A 204 1.04 -7.76 -8.59
C GLU A 204 2.39 -8.37 -9.06
N PRO A 205 3.45 -8.32 -8.23
CA PRO A 205 4.82 -8.61 -8.68
C PRO A 205 5.02 -10.04 -9.21
N THR A 206 4.14 -10.96 -8.85
CA THR A 206 4.23 -12.38 -9.26
C THR A 206 3.06 -12.83 -10.14
N GLY A 207 2.12 -11.93 -10.47
CA GLY A 207 0.88 -12.29 -11.18
C GLY A 207 1.08 -12.88 -12.58
N ALA A 208 2.20 -12.55 -13.26
CA ALA A 208 2.53 -13.09 -14.59
C ALA A 208 3.51 -14.28 -14.53
N LEU A 209 3.87 -14.76 -13.32
CA LEU A 209 4.85 -15.83 -13.12
C LEU A 209 4.16 -17.18 -12.91
N ASP A 210 4.82 -18.24 -13.32
CA ASP A 210 4.46 -19.60 -12.91
C ASP A 210 4.76 -19.81 -11.41
N PRO A 211 4.14 -20.82 -10.75
CA PRO A 211 4.24 -21.01 -9.31
C PRO A 211 5.69 -21.24 -8.81
N ILE A 212 6.56 -21.87 -9.61
CA ILE A 212 7.95 -22.13 -9.22
C ILE A 212 8.73 -20.82 -9.21
N THR A 213 8.66 -20.08 -10.31
CA THR A 213 9.31 -18.77 -10.44
C THR A 213 8.76 -17.75 -9.42
N SER A 214 7.46 -17.78 -9.12
CA SER A 214 6.85 -16.94 -8.08
C SER A 214 7.52 -17.15 -6.73
N ARG A 215 7.70 -18.41 -6.30
CA ARG A 215 8.37 -18.74 -5.04
C ARG A 215 9.86 -18.33 -5.02
N GLU A 216 10.55 -18.44 -6.15
CA GLU A 216 11.95 -17.97 -6.25
C GLU A 216 12.03 -16.45 -6.06
N VAL A 217 11.11 -15.68 -6.65
CA VAL A 217 11.03 -14.24 -6.47
C VAL A 217 10.66 -13.86 -5.03
N LEU A 218 9.71 -14.55 -4.42
CA LEU A 218 9.34 -14.30 -3.02
C LEU A 218 10.49 -14.63 -2.06
N LYS A 219 11.25 -15.70 -2.33
CA LYS A 219 12.46 -16.01 -1.58
C LYS A 219 13.50 -14.89 -1.69
N LEU A 220 13.71 -14.34 -2.90
CA LEU A 220 14.60 -13.20 -3.09
C LEU A 220 14.10 -11.98 -2.32
N PHE A 221 12.80 -11.66 -2.37
CA PHE A 221 12.22 -10.54 -1.60
C PHE A 221 12.43 -10.74 -0.10
N LYS A 222 12.23 -11.96 0.41
CA LYS A 222 12.48 -12.31 1.80
C LYS A 222 13.95 -12.09 2.18
N GLU A 223 14.88 -12.50 1.34
CA GLU A 223 16.30 -12.24 1.58
C GLU A 223 16.67 -10.76 1.59
N LEU A 224 16.06 -9.96 0.72
CA LEU A 224 16.26 -8.50 0.69
C LEU A 224 15.65 -7.83 1.92
N HIS A 225 14.48 -8.27 2.33
CA HIS A 225 13.79 -7.77 3.52
C HIS A 225 14.59 -8.08 4.79
N GLU A 226 14.88 -9.36 5.05
CA GLU A 226 15.52 -9.82 6.28
C GLU A 226 17.01 -9.42 6.39
N LYS A 227 17.76 -9.51 5.28
CA LYS A 227 19.21 -9.29 5.29
C LYS A 227 19.64 -7.88 4.97
N LYS A 228 18.88 -7.17 4.14
CA LYS A 228 19.23 -5.81 3.68
C LYS A 228 18.30 -4.72 4.23
N GLY A 229 17.25 -5.08 4.96
CA GLY A 229 16.29 -4.14 5.53
C GLY A 229 15.53 -3.33 4.49
N VAL A 230 15.29 -3.91 3.31
CA VAL A 230 14.49 -3.27 2.27
C VAL A 230 13.04 -3.29 2.69
N ALA A 231 12.39 -2.12 2.66
CA ALA A 231 10.94 -2.02 2.90
C ALA A 231 10.16 -2.37 1.62
N PHE A 232 8.98 -2.96 1.80
CA PHE A 232 8.10 -3.32 0.71
C PHE A 232 6.69 -2.79 0.94
N LEU A 233 6.03 -2.31 -0.12
CA LEU A 233 4.59 -2.15 -0.17
C LEU A 233 4.10 -2.85 -1.43
N LEU A 234 3.41 -3.98 -1.23
CA LEU A 234 2.98 -4.88 -2.29
C LEU A 234 1.46 -4.81 -2.44
N VAL A 235 1.00 -4.53 -3.62
CA VAL A 235 -0.42 -4.66 -3.97
C VAL A 235 -0.63 -6.03 -4.60
N THR A 236 -1.55 -6.82 -4.06
CA THR A 236 -1.76 -8.18 -4.53
C THR A 236 -3.14 -8.74 -4.20
N HIS A 237 -3.54 -9.76 -4.93
CA HIS A 237 -4.65 -10.67 -4.58
C HIS A 237 -4.14 -12.07 -4.19
N SER A 238 -2.82 -12.28 -4.22
CA SER A 238 -2.19 -13.55 -3.85
C SER A 238 -1.99 -13.64 -2.35
N ALA A 239 -2.59 -14.67 -1.72
CA ALA A 239 -2.39 -14.97 -0.30
C ALA A 239 -0.92 -15.29 0.03
N GLU A 240 -0.19 -15.96 -0.89
CA GLU A 240 1.23 -16.28 -0.72
C GLU A 240 2.10 -15.02 -0.66
N VAL A 241 1.79 -14.00 -1.48
CA VAL A 241 2.47 -12.69 -1.43
C VAL A 241 2.10 -11.92 -0.17
N ALA A 242 0.84 -11.95 0.25
CA ALA A 242 0.39 -11.30 1.48
C ALA A 242 1.05 -11.93 2.72
N ALA A 243 1.17 -13.26 2.76
CA ALA A 243 1.83 -14.00 3.85
C ALA A 243 3.35 -13.74 3.97
N PHE A 244 3.99 -13.21 2.93
CA PHE A 244 5.37 -12.73 2.98
C PHE A 244 5.51 -11.45 3.82
N CYS A 245 4.47 -10.62 3.90
CA CYS A 245 4.51 -9.30 4.50
C CYS A 245 4.31 -9.36 6.02
N ASP A 246 4.86 -8.37 6.75
CA ASP A 246 4.70 -8.24 8.21
C ASP A 246 3.24 -7.93 8.61
N ARG A 247 2.52 -7.25 7.74
CA ARG A 247 1.08 -7.00 7.87
C ARG A 247 0.42 -6.77 6.53
N SER A 248 -0.89 -6.93 6.50
CA SER A 248 -1.70 -6.60 5.32
C SER A 248 -2.82 -5.61 5.66
N LEU A 249 -3.16 -4.77 4.70
CA LEU A 249 -4.24 -3.80 4.73
C LEU A 249 -5.28 -4.20 3.68
N GLU A 250 -6.52 -4.36 4.08
CA GLU A 250 -7.61 -4.66 3.15
C GLU A 250 -8.21 -3.36 2.61
N LEU A 251 -8.15 -3.16 1.29
CA LEU A 251 -8.68 -1.99 0.60
C LEU A 251 -9.98 -2.34 -0.13
N ARG A 252 -11.07 -1.64 0.21
CA ARG A 252 -12.38 -1.74 -0.48
C ARG A 252 -12.91 -0.35 -0.77
N ASP A 253 -13.42 -0.14 -1.97
CA ASP A 253 -14.05 1.11 -2.41
C ASP A 253 -13.26 2.38 -2.04
N GLY A 254 -11.94 2.29 -2.14
CA GLY A 254 -11.03 3.39 -1.83
C GLY A 254 -10.80 3.65 -0.33
N ARG A 255 -11.20 2.74 0.58
CA ARG A 255 -10.99 2.82 2.03
C ARG A 255 -10.26 1.58 2.55
N PHE A 256 -9.43 1.75 3.57
CA PHE A 256 -8.96 0.61 4.35
C PHE A 256 -10.07 0.17 5.31
N VAL A 257 -10.39 -1.11 5.27
CA VAL A 257 -11.48 -1.70 6.07
C VAL A 257 -10.99 -2.62 7.17
N ALA A 258 -9.80 -3.21 6.98
CA ALA A 258 -9.19 -4.09 7.98
C ALA A 258 -7.67 -4.07 7.87
N GLN A 259 -7.01 -4.43 8.97
CA GLN A 259 -5.58 -4.73 9.05
C GLN A 259 -5.40 -6.12 9.66
N HIS A 260 -4.42 -6.86 9.13
CA HIS A 260 -4.05 -8.19 9.62
C HIS A 260 -2.54 -8.21 9.88
N GLY A 261 -2.11 -8.81 11.00
CA GLY A 261 -0.69 -8.98 11.33
C GLY A 261 -0.03 -10.16 10.60
N ALA A 262 1.30 -10.26 10.67
CA ALA A 262 2.10 -11.29 10.02
C ALA A 262 1.97 -12.69 10.65
N ASP A 263 1.56 -12.78 11.92
CA ASP A 263 1.54 -14.01 12.70
C ASP A 263 0.32 -14.90 12.40
N LEU A 264 -0.46 -14.57 11.36
CA LEU A 264 -1.66 -15.29 10.99
C LEU A 264 -1.37 -16.28 9.87
N GLU A 265 -1.56 -17.54 10.15
CA GLU A 265 -1.75 -18.53 9.10
C GLU A 265 -2.97 -18.11 8.26
N VAL A 266 -2.87 -18.26 6.94
CA VAL A 266 -3.85 -17.77 5.93
C VAL A 266 -5.29 -18.27 6.18
N TYR A 267 -5.46 -19.24 7.08
CA TYR A 267 -6.73 -19.84 7.47
C TYR A 267 -7.32 -19.29 8.76
N ASP A 268 -6.55 -18.52 9.57
CA ASP A 268 -6.98 -17.97 10.87
C ASP A 268 -7.22 -16.46 10.84
N LEU A 269 -7.61 -15.92 9.68
CA LEU A 269 -7.87 -14.49 9.49
C LEU A 269 -8.98 -13.92 10.39
N ALA A 270 -9.73 -14.78 11.08
CA ALA A 270 -10.84 -14.38 11.95
C ALA A 270 -10.41 -13.87 13.33
N GLU A 271 -9.32 -14.37 13.92
CA GLU A 271 -9.00 -14.11 15.32
C GLU A 271 -8.19 -12.83 15.62
N SER A 272 -7.53 -12.24 14.62
CA SER A 272 -6.76 -10.99 14.81
C SER A 272 -7.08 -9.90 13.78
N ARG A 273 -8.32 -9.87 13.31
CA ARG A 273 -8.79 -8.87 12.38
C ARG A 273 -9.06 -7.55 13.10
N GLU A 274 -8.27 -6.54 12.80
CA GLU A 274 -8.48 -5.18 13.27
C GLU A 274 -9.28 -4.38 12.24
N LEU A 275 -10.37 -3.76 12.69
CA LEU A 275 -11.12 -2.81 11.85
C LEU A 275 -10.48 -1.44 11.92
N ILE A 276 -10.46 -0.74 10.80
CA ILE A 276 -9.90 0.60 10.70
C ILE A 276 -11.04 1.61 10.79
N VAL A 277 -10.94 2.50 11.77
CA VAL A 277 -11.78 3.70 11.86
C VAL A 277 -11.00 4.86 11.26
N ASP A 278 -11.55 5.54 10.26
CA ASP A 278 -10.91 6.70 9.64
C ASP A 278 -10.97 7.95 10.56
N ASP A 279 -10.29 9.02 10.14
CA ASP A 279 -10.17 10.28 10.89
C ASP A 279 -11.50 11.05 11.08
N ILE A 280 -12.53 10.66 10.33
CA ILE A 280 -13.90 11.19 10.49
C ILE A 280 -14.82 10.23 11.25
N GLY A 281 -14.27 9.12 11.77
CA GLY A 281 -15.02 8.15 12.56
C GLY A 281 -15.80 7.13 11.73
N THR A 282 -15.53 6.96 10.43
CA THR A 282 -16.19 5.94 9.62
C THR A 282 -15.45 4.61 9.73
N VAL A 283 -16.20 3.53 9.90
CA VAL A 283 -15.72 2.15 9.79
C VAL A 283 -16.51 1.44 8.68
N VAL A 284 -15.81 0.63 7.89
CA VAL A 284 -16.45 -0.25 6.89
C VAL A 284 -16.26 -1.68 7.35
N PHE A 285 -17.37 -2.35 7.61
CA PHE A 285 -17.34 -3.77 8.00
C PHE A 285 -17.10 -4.64 6.76
N PRO A 286 -16.13 -5.57 6.81
CA PRO A 286 -16.01 -6.61 5.81
C PRO A 286 -17.30 -7.44 5.71
N PRO A 287 -17.64 -8.00 4.53
CA PRO A 287 -18.92 -8.68 4.33
C PRO A 287 -19.18 -9.85 5.27
N ASP A 288 -18.16 -10.58 5.66
CA ASP A 288 -18.23 -11.69 6.62
C ASP A 288 -18.56 -11.20 8.04
N ILE A 289 -17.89 -10.16 8.53
CA ILE A 289 -18.23 -9.53 9.82
C ILE A 289 -19.65 -8.95 9.76
N LEU A 290 -20.01 -8.29 8.65
CA LEU A 290 -21.34 -7.73 8.48
C LEU A 290 -22.42 -8.83 8.51
N LEU A 291 -22.15 -10.01 7.93
CA LEU A 291 -23.05 -11.18 7.99
C LEU A 291 -23.17 -11.72 9.41
N GLU A 292 -22.07 -11.85 10.14
CA GLU A 292 -22.08 -12.28 11.55
C GLU A 292 -22.84 -11.31 12.46
N MET A 293 -22.83 -10.02 12.15
CA MET A 293 -23.60 -9.00 12.84
C MET A 293 -25.10 -9.03 12.51
N GLY A 294 -25.55 -9.83 11.54
CA GLY A 294 -26.94 -9.90 11.09
C GLY A 294 -27.26 -9.11 9.82
N GLY A 295 -26.24 -8.64 9.10
CA GLY A 295 -26.38 -7.95 7.81
C GLY A 295 -26.43 -6.43 7.91
N SER A 296 -26.80 -5.78 6.81
CA SER A 296 -27.00 -4.33 6.77
C SER A 296 -28.30 -3.94 7.48
N GLY A 297 -28.26 -2.93 8.35
CA GLY A 297 -29.42 -2.51 9.11
C GLY A 297 -29.12 -1.38 10.07
N ARG A 298 -30.02 -1.14 11.00
CA ARG A 298 -29.82 -0.22 12.10
C ARG A 298 -29.25 -0.95 13.30
N TYR A 299 -28.22 -0.37 13.88
CA TYR A 299 -27.57 -0.88 15.08
C TYR A 299 -27.65 0.19 16.16
N GLU A 300 -28.04 -0.22 17.36
CA GLU A 300 -28.00 0.61 18.54
C GLU A 300 -26.67 0.40 19.27
N VAL A 301 -26.12 1.48 19.79
CA VAL A 301 -24.92 1.42 20.61
C VAL A 301 -25.33 1.06 22.02
N GLU A 302 -25.02 -0.16 22.46
CA GLU A 302 -25.34 -0.62 23.81
C GLU A 302 -24.32 -0.14 24.84
N ASP A 303 -23.03 -0.23 24.50
CA ASP A 303 -21.97 0.16 25.41
C ASP A 303 -20.76 0.76 24.64
N VAL A 304 -20.17 1.78 25.25
CA VAL A 304 -18.93 2.42 24.79
C VAL A 304 -18.04 2.68 26.00
N GLY A 305 -16.97 1.93 26.13
CA GLY A 305 -16.01 2.14 27.20
C GLY A 305 -14.78 1.25 27.03
N ASP A 306 -13.67 1.64 27.65
CA ASP A 306 -12.40 0.88 27.66
C ASP A 306 -11.91 0.44 26.27
N GLY A 307 -12.14 1.26 25.23
CA GLY A 307 -11.77 0.95 23.85
C GLY A 307 -12.67 -0.11 23.17
N LYS A 308 -13.82 -0.41 23.75
CA LYS A 308 -14.84 -1.34 23.21
C LYS A 308 -16.06 -0.59 22.73
N LEU A 309 -16.66 -1.08 21.68
CA LEU A 309 -17.95 -0.63 21.15
C LEU A 309 -18.82 -1.87 20.95
N THR A 310 -19.99 -1.90 21.63
CA THR A 310 -20.98 -2.95 21.45
C THR A 310 -22.16 -2.42 20.65
N LEU A 311 -22.45 -3.09 19.53
CA LEU A 311 -23.55 -2.77 18.62
C LEU A 311 -24.58 -3.90 18.66
N ILE A 312 -25.86 -3.55 18.84
CA ILE A 312 -26.99 -4.49 18.76
C ILE A 312 -27.84 -4.13 17.57
N SER A 313 -28.14 -5.14 16.72
CA SER A 313 -29.07 -4.97 15.61
C SER A 313 -30.48 -4.69 16.16
N THR A 314 -31.06 -3.56 15.80
CA THR A 314 -32.42 -3.17 16.21
C THR A 314 -33.53 -3.73 15.31
N GLU A 315 -33.14 -4.25 14.16
CA GLU A 315 -34.03 -4.91 13.22
C GLU A 315 -33.54 -6.34 13.03
N SER A 316 -34.42 -7.33 13.16
CA SER A 316 -34.16 -8.66 12.62
C SER A 316 -34.01 -8.47 11.12
N ALA A 317 -32.78 -8.31 10.64
CA ALA A 317 -32.53 -8.27 9.21
C ALA A 317 -33.15 -9.54 8.64
N PRO A 318 -34.00 -9.44 7.59
CA PRO A 318 -34.36 -10.63 6.83
C PRO A 318 -33.03 -11.26 6.41
N SER A 319 -32.81 -12.51 6.80
CA SER A 319 -31.53 -13.18 6.54
C SER A 319 -31.27 -13.03 5.05
N LEU A 320 -30.09 -12.47 4.69
CA LEU A 320 -29.67 -12.36 3.28
C LEU A 320 -29.56 -13.75 2.62
N LEU A 321 -29.66 -14.81 3.42
CA LEU A 321 -29.75 -16.21 3.00
C LEU A 321 -31.20 -16.63 2.72
N ASP A 322 -32.23 -15.93 3.26
CA ASP A 322 -33.66 -16.15 3.00
C ASP A 322 -34.28 -15.07 2.07
N GLY A 323 -33.58 -13.99 1.78
CA GLY A 323 -33.90 -13.09 0.71
C GLY A 323 -33.69 -13.80 -0.61
N GLY A 324 -34.59 -14.70 -0.95
CA GLY A 324 -34.61 -15.31 -2.27
C GLY A 324 -34.50 -14.18 -3.29
N ARG A 325 -33.40 -14.13 -4.02
CA ARG A 325 -33.32 -13.30 -5.23
C ARG A 325 -34.50 -13.72 -6.07
N THR A 326 -35.54 -12.91 -6.07
CA THR A 326 -36.72 -13.18 -6.86
C THR A 326 -36.39 -12.89 -8.30
N LEU A 327 -36.76 -13.79 -9.20
CA LEU A 327 -36.65 -13.54 -10.61
C LEU A 327 -37.55 -12.34 -10.95
N ALA A 328 -37.08 -11.43 -11.79
CA ALA A 328 -37.86 -10.27 -12.19
C ALA A 328 -39.26 -10.66 -12.67
N ALA A 329 -40.27 -9.93 -12.23
CA ALA A 329 -41.68 -10.22 -12.63
C ALA A 329 -41.92 -9.92 -14.10
N SER A 330 -41.13 -9.02 -14.72
CA SER A 330 -41.25 -8.67 -16.14
C SER A 330 -39.88 -8.62 -16.82
N CYS A 331 -39.87 -8.86 -18.13
CA CYS A 331 -38.67 -8.80 -18.97
C CYS A 331 -38.21 -7.34 -19.16
N PRO A 332 -36.98 -6.95 -18.80
CA PRO A 332 -36.52 -5.58 -18.98
C PRO A 332 -36.29 -5.18 -20.43
N ALA A 333 -36.25 -6.15 -21.37
CA ALA A 333 -36.03 -5.90 -22.79
C ALA A 333 -37.31 -5.67 -23.58
N CYS A 334 -38.43 -6.35 -23.22
CA CYS A 334 -39.69 -6.25 -23.96
C CYS A 334 -40.95 -6.09 -23.09
N ASN A 335 -40.78 -5.96 -21.77
CA ASN A 335 -41.86 -5.81 -20.79
C ASN A 335 -42.84 -6.99 -20.69
N HIS A 336 -42.47 -8.18 -21.22
CA HIS A 336 -43.28 -9.39 -21.08
C HIS A 336 -43.35 -9.78 -19.57
N GLU A 337 -44.55 -9.98 -19.03
CA GLU A 337 -44.78 -10.45 -17.67
C GLU A 337 -44.58 -11.97 -17.62
N TYR A 338 -43.76 -12.46 -16.73
CA TYR A 338 -43.52 -13.89 -16.54
C TYR A 338 -44.66 -14.50 -15.73
N ALA A 339 -45.20 -15.59 -16.25
CA ALA A 339 -46.35 -16.26 -15.65
C ALA A 339 -45.96 -17.23 -14.50
N ASP A 340 -44.68 -17.57 -14.38
CA ASP A 340 -44.14 -18.52 -13.39
C ASP A 340 -42.73 -18.15 -12.99
N ASP A 341 -42.22 -18.79 -11.92
CA ASP A 341 -40.88 -18.60 -11.39
C ASP A 341 -39.83 -19.56 -11.99
N GLU A 342 -40.22 -20.47 -12.88
CA GLU A 342 -39.33 -21.45 -13.49
C GLU A 342 -38.74 -20.95 -14.81
N THR A 343 -39.43 -19.98 -15.48
CA THR A 343 -39.01 -19.45 -16.77
C THR A 343 -37.75 -18.61 -16.65
N GLN A 344 -36.63 -19.12 -17.15
CA GLN A 344 -35.32 -18.45 -17.12
C GLN A 344 -35.05 -17.52 -18.32
N ARG A 345 -35.80 -17.64 -19.37
CA ARG A 345 -35.69 -16.81 -20.59
C ARG A 345 -37.04 -16.30 -21.04
N CYS A 346 -37.06 -15.05 -21.47
CA CYS A 346 -38.27 -14.45 -21.99
C CYS A 346 -38.77 -15.20 -23.26
N PRO A 347 -40.01 -15.66 -23.28
CA PRO A 347 -40.57 -16.36 -24.45
C PRO A 347 -40.70 -15.47 -25.67
N ASP A 348 -40.86 -14.14 -25.49
CA ASP A 348 -41.08 -13.21 -26.63
C ASP A 348 -39.77 -12.73 -27.25
N CYS A 349 -38.71 -12.45 -26.46
CA CYS A 349 -37.47 -11.88 -27.00
C CYS A 349 -36.22 -12.72 -26.73
N GLY A 350 -36.33 -13.84 -26.00
CA GLY A 350 -35.21 -14.74 -25.69
C GLY A 350 -34.21 -14.23 -24.68
N SER A 351 -34.38 -13.02 -24.13
CA SER A 351 -33.50 -12.44 -23.10
C SER A 351 -33.53 -13.26 -21.81
N SER A 352 -32.39 -13.41 -21.14
CA SER A 352 -32.33 -14.06 -19.83
C SER A 352 -33.10 -13.24 -18.78
N ARG A 353 -33.89 -13.93 -17.93
CA ARG A 353 -34.62 -13.31 -16.81
C ARG A 353 -33.64 -12.93 -15.72
N PRO A 354 -33.50 -11.64 -15.37
CA PRO A 354 -32.60 -11.21 -14.31
C PRO A 354 -33.16 -11.56 -12.94
N MET A 355 -32.26 -11.77 -11.99
CA MET A 355 -32.58 -11.80 -10.57
C MET A 355 -32.58 -10.35 -10.05
N VAL A 356 -33.58 -10.00 -9.22
CA VAL A 356 -33.79 -8.67 -8.63
C VAL A 356 -33.62 -8.77 -7.11
#